data_ecddc6a041da3765d4cdeba5444c9b85
#
_entry.id   ecddc6a041da3765d4cdeba5444c9b85
#
_cell.length_a   1.000
_cell.length_b   1.000
_cell.length_c   1.000
_cell.angle_alpha   90.00
_cell.angle_beta   90.00
_cell.angle_gamma   90.00
#
_symmetry.space_group_name_H-M   'P 1'
#
loop_
_entity.id
_entity.type
_entity.pdbx_description
1 polymer ?
#
loop_
_entity_poly.entity_id
_entity_poly.type
_entity_poly.pdbx_seq_one_letter_code
_entity_poly.pdbx_strand_id
1 'polypeptide(L)'
;MGGDCANFVSQALRAGGKSMKGTDASNFSNWFCRTNSTNQLSKVSSTWRGADAFGHYWMANAKKYKKFGASYFSSADKFKTVYNYGSVGDAISVLNSNGRPYHTLIISYKEDGKLKFASHTDNHKWKSLYNYIREGGKDPVRIYKM
;
A
#
# COMPACT_ATOMS: atom_id res chain seq x y z
N MET A 1 4.44 11.98 8.89
CA MET A 1 3.57 12.41 7.82
C MET A 1 3.36 11.29 6.81
N GLY A 2 2.09 10.90 6.61
CA GLY A 2 1.77 9.77 5.75
C GLY A 2 1.92 10.04 4.24
N GLY A 3 2.23 11.28 3.84
CA GLY A 3 2.22 11.66 2.45
C GLY A 3 3.27 10.98 1.58
N ASP A 4 4.42 10.65 2.13
CA ASP A 4 5.50 10.07 1.34
C ASP A 4 5.32 8.60 1.04
N CYS A 5 4.72 7.84 1.94
CA CYS A 5 4.57 6.40 1.71
C CYS A 5 3.59 6.10 0.58
N ALA A 6 2.45 6.77 0.55
CA ALA A 6 1.47 6.58 -0.52
C ALA A 6 1.97 7.13 -1.85
N ASN A 7 2.65 8.28 -1.83
CA ASN A 7 3.25 8.86 -3.02
C ASN A 7 4.28 7.90 -3.65
N PHE A 8 5.14 7.32 -2.83
CA PHE A 8 6.14 6.35 -3.29
C PHE A 8 5.47 5.15 -3.99
N VAL A 9 4.46 4.55 -3.35
CA VAL A 9 3.76 3.40 -3.90
C VAL A 9 2.99 3.78 -5.17
N SER A 10 2.33 4.95 -5.17
CA SER A 10 1.61 5.44 -6.36
C SER A 10 2.55 5.61 -7.54
N GLN A 11 3.75 6.15 -7.33
CA GLN A 11 4.75 6.27 -8.40
C GLN A 11 5.13 4.88 -8.94
N ALA A 12 5.33 3.91 -8.06
CA ALA A 12 5.67 2.55 -8.46
C ALA A 12 4.53 1.90 -9.26
N LEU A 13 3.29 2.09 -8.83
CA LEU A 13 2.13 1.56 -9.56
C LEU A 13 1.99 2.20 -10.94
N ARG A 14 2.23 3.51 -11.03
CA ARG A 14 2.19 4.22 -12.31
C ARG A 14 3.29 3.71 -13.24
N ALA A 15 4.50 3.55 -12.74
CA ALA A 15 5.61 3.00 -13.51
C ALA A 15 5.32 1.58 -13.98
N GLY A 16 4.57 0.82 -13.19
CA GLY A 16 4.16 -0.56 -13.52
C GLY A 16 2.97 -0.65 -14.47
N GLY A 17 2.44 0.48 -14.96
CA GLY A 17 1.40 0.49 -15.98
C GLY A 17 0.01 0.94 -15.55
N LYS A 18 -0.20 1.29 -14.26
CA LYS A 18 -1.51 1.79 -13.83
C LYS A 18 -1.77 3.17 -14.43
N SER A 19 -2.95 3.35 -14.99
CA SER A 19 -3.34 4.61 -15.63
C SER A 19 -3.83 5.62 -14.60
N MET A 20 -3.45 6.88 -14.78
CA MET A 20 -4.01 7.98 -14.01
C MET A 20 -5.48 8.19 -14.38
N LYS A 21 -6.25 8.72 -13.45
CA LYS A 21 -7.68 8.95 -13.65
C LYS A 21 -8.07 10.29 -13.04
N GLY A 22 -8.74 11.12 -13.84
CA GLY A 22 -9.36 12.35 -13.39
C GLY A 22 -8.41 13.53 -13.27
N THR A 23 -8.95 14.65 -12.79
CA THR A 23 -8.24 15.93 -12.68
C THR A 23 -8.57 16.69 -11.39
N ASP A 24 -9.49 16.19 -10.57
CA ASP A 24 -9.89 16.85 -9.32
C ASP A 24 -9.10 16.24 -8.15
N ALA A 25 -8.19 17.04 -7.59
CA ALA A 25 -7.29 16.58 -6.53
C ALA A 25 -8.01 16.13 -5.26
N SER A 26 -9.19 16.65 -4.98
CA SER A 26 -9.96 16.32 -3.78
C SER A 26 -10.97 15.20 -3.99
N ASN A 27 -11.14 14.72 -5.22
CA ASN A 27 -12.10 13.68 -5.54
C ASN A 27 -11.48 12.30 -5.32
N PHE A 28 -12.05 11.51 -4.42
CA PHE A 28 -11.54 10.17 -4.09
C PHE A 28 -11.73 9.14 -5.21
N SER A 29 -12.45 9.50 -6.26
CA SER A 29 -12.57 8.67 -7.47
C SER A 29 -11.48 8.97 -8.51
N ASN A 30 -10.60 9.92 -8.22
CA ASN A 30 -9.49 10.30 -9.09
C ASN A 30 -8.16 9.85 -8.48
N TRP A 31 -7.18 9.55 -9.35
CA TRP A 31 -5.84 9.13 -8.92
C TRP A 31 -4.84 9.62 -9.96
N PHE A 32 -4.07 10.65 -9.63
CA PHE A 32 -3.14 11.27 -10.57
C PHE A 32 -2.06 12.08 -9.87
N CYS A 33 -0.96 12.28 -10.59
CA CYS A 33 0.10 13.22 -10.21
C CYS A 33 0.65 13.80 -11.52
N ARG A 34 0.48 15.12 -11.71
CA ARG A 34 0.88 15.82 -12.94
C ARG A 34 1.84 16.95 -12.66
N THR A 35 2.69 16.77 -11.65
CA THR A 35 3.72 17.76 -11.29
C THR A 35 4.86 17.06 -10.58
N ASN A 36 6.04 17.66 -10.66
CA ASN A 36 7.20 17.27 -9.87
C ASN A 36 7.42 18.19 -8.67
N SER A 37 6.55 19.19 -8.50
CA SER A 37 6.69 20.19 -7.45
C SER A 37 5.86 19.83 -6.23
N THR A 38 6.41 19.97 -5.04
CA THR A 38 5.69 19.78 -3.78
C THR A 38 4.73 20.93 -3.48
N ASN A 39 4.80 22.03 -4.25
CA ASN A 39 3.97 23.22 -4.03
C ASN A 39 2.68 23.25 -4.87
N GLN A 40 2.47 22.27 -5.74
CA GLN A 40 1.34 22.25 -6.65
C GLN A 40 0.35 21.14 -6.29
N LEU A 41 -0.24 21.25 -5.11
CA LEU A 41 -1.12 20.20 -4.57
C LEU A 41 -2.39 19.99 -5.40
N SER A 42 -2.82 21.00 -6.16
CA SER A 42 -3.97 20.84 -7.06
C SER A 42 -3.69 19.89 -8.24
N LYS A 43 -2.43 19.59 -8.49
CA LYS A 43 -2.00 18.69 -9.56
C LYS A 43 -1.66 17.28 -9.07
N VAL A 44 -1.94 17.00 -7.80
CA VAL A 44 -1.72 15.68 -7.18
C VAL A 44 -2.96 15.31 -6.40
N SER A 45 -3.59 14.18 -6.73
CA SER A 45 -4.79 13.77 -6.01
C SER A 45 -4.45 13.34 -4.58
N SER A 46 -5.41 13.54 -3.67
CA SER A 46 -5.28 13.05 -2.30
C SER A 46 -5.11 11.54 -2.26
N THR A 47 -5.72 10.83 -3.20
CA THR A 47 -5.61 9.36 -3.35
C THR A 47 -4.20 8.92 -3.74
N TRP A 48 -3.43 9.79 -4.38
CA TRP A 48 -2.05 9.50 -4.76
C TRP A 48 -1.09 9.65 -3.57
N ARG A 49 -1.31 10.67 -2.74
CA ARG A 49 -0.34 11.08 -1.72
C ARG A 49 -0.76 10.80 -0.28
N GLY A 50 -2.02 10.45 -0.02
CA GLY A 50 -2.50 10.19 1.33
C GLY A 50 -2.82 8.71 1.56
N ALA A 51 -2.35 8.14 2.67
CA ALA A 51 -2.52 6.71 2.94
C ALA A 51 -3.98 6.30 3.01
N ASP A 52 -4.82 7.09 3.69
CA ASP A 52 -6.24 6.78 3.83
C ASP A 52 -6.97 6.90 2.48
N ALA A 53 -6.79 8.00 1.79
CA ALA A 53 -7.43 8.21 0.49
C ALA A 53 -6.93 7.23 -0.56
N PHE A 54 -5.64 6.86 -0.53
CA PHE A 54 -5.08 5.80 -1.37
C PHE A 54 -5.86 4.50 -1.18
N GLY A 55 -6.10 4.12 0.07
CA GLY A 55 -6.86 2.92 0.37
C GLY A 55 -8.29 2.97 -0.17
N HIS A 56 -8.95 4.11 -0.06
CA HIS A 56 -10.28 4.32 -0.63
C HIS A 56 -10.30 4.06 -2.13
N TYR A 57 -9.34 4.67 -2.83
CA TYR A 57 -9.30 4.54 -4.29
C TYR A 57 -9.08 3.09 -4.71
N TRP A 58 -8.11 2.40 -4.09
CA TRP A 58 -7.78 1.05 -4.52
C TRP A 58 -8.75 -0.02 -4.04
N MET A 59 -9.50 0.21 -2.97
CA MET A 59 -10.63 -0.68 -2.66
C MET A 59 -11.66 -0.68 -3.79
N ALA A 60 -11.86 0.45 -4.44
CA ALA A 60 -12.83 0.56 -5.54
C ALA A 60 -12.25 0.15 -6.90
N ASN A 61 -10.93 0.24 -7.09
CA ASN A 61 -10.32 0.12 -8.42
C ASN A 61 -9.35 -1.05 -8.60
N ALA A 62 -8.88 -1.68 -7.52
CA ALA A 62 -8.06 -2.90 -7.63
C ALA A 62 -8.94 -4.06 -8.13
N LYS A 63 -8.31 -5.10 -8.66
CA LYS A 63 -9.04 -6.29 -9.10
C LYS A 63 -9.82 -6.91 -7.95
N LYS A 64 -9.23 -6.95 -6.78
CA LYS A 64 -9.86 -7.36 -5.52
C LYS A 64 -8.93 -6.96 -4.38
N TYR A 65 -9.42 -7.07 -3.16
CA TYR A 65 -8.59 -6.82 -1.98
C TYR A 65 -9.02 -7.75 -0.84
N LYS A 66 -8.14 -7.91 0.13
CA LYS A 66 -8.46 -8.71 1.31
C LYS A 66 -7.73 -8.19 2.53
N LYS A 67 -8.43 -8.19 3.68
CA LYS A 67 -7.87 -7.81 4.96
C LYS A 67 -7.34 -9.04 5.69
N PHE A 68 -6.17 -8.91 6.29
CA PHE A 68 -5.55 -9.94 7.12
C PHE A 68 -5.25 -9.37 8.50
N GLY A 69 -5.92 -9.92 9.52
CA GLY A 69 -5.69 -9.49 10.90
C GLY A 69 -4.40 -10.07 11.49
N ALA A 70 -4.09 -9.67 12.72
CA ALA A 70 -2.85 -10.05 13.40
C ALA A 70 -2.67 -11.58 13.53
N SER A 71 -3.75 -12.34 13.59
CA SER A 71 -3.68 -13.79 13.72
C SER A 71 -2.95 -14.47 12.57
N TYR A 72 -3.00 -13.88 11.36
CA TYR A 72 -2.29 -14.42 10.20
C TYR A 72 -0.79 -14.23 10.27
N PHE A 73 -0.32 -13.45 11.23
CA PHE A 73 1.11 -13.18 11.44
C PHE A 73 1.63 -13.83 12.71
N SER A 74 0.82 -14.68 13.38
CA SER A 74 1.21 -15.30 14.64
C SER A 74 2.16 -16.47 14.45
N SER A 75 2.22 -17.08 13.28
CA SER A 75 3.15 -18.15 12.96
C SER A 75 3.41 -18.19 11.46
N ALA A 76 4.53 -18.81 11.08
CA ALA A 76 4.86 -18.98 9.67
C ALA A 76 3.81 -19.80 8.93
N ASP A 77 3.19 -20.76 9.60
CA ASP A 77 2.12 -21.57 8.99
C ASP A 77 0.90 -20.73 8.66
N LYS A 78 0.45 -19.89 9.59
CA LYS A 78 -0.70 -19.00 9.35
C LYS A 78 -0.38 -17.95 8.32
N PHE A 79 0.86 -17.50 8.22
CA PHE A 79 1.27 -16.53 7.22
C PHE A 79 1.18 -17.07 5.80
N LYS A 80 1.16 -18.38 5.60
CA LYS A 80 1.03 -18.96 4.25
C LYS A 80 -0.18 -18.44 3.50
N THR A 81 -1.28 -18.14 4.19
CA THR A 81 -2.48 -17.59 3.55
C THR A 81 -2.19 -16.21 2.97
N VAL A 82 -1.47 -15.38 3.71
CA VAL A 82 -1.05 -14.04 3.25
C VAL A 82 -0.09 -14.17 2.08
N TYR A 83 0.90 -15.05 2.23
CA TYR A 83 1.90 -15.31 1.19
C TYR A 83 1.24 -15.71 -0.13
N ASN A 84 0.27 -16.64 -0.06
CA ASN A 84 -0.41 -17.14 -1.26
C ASN A 84 -1.27 -16.08 -1.92
N TYR A 85 -1.79 -15.13 -1.14
CA TYR A 85 -2.62 -14.07 -1.69
C TYR A 85 -1.82 -12.96 -2.37
N GLY A 86 -0.72 -12.51 -1.75
CA GLY A 86 0.05 -11.37 -2.25
C GLY A 86 0.96 -11.73 -3.41
N SER A 87 1.13 -10.79 -4.33
CA SER A 87 2.03 -10.91 -5.48
C SER A 87 2.90 -9.68 -5.60
N VAL A 88 4.08 -9.81 -6.20
CA VAL A 88 4.95 -8.66 -6.47
C VAL A 88 4.17 -7.63 -7.28
N GLY A 89 4.23 -6.38 -6.87
CA GLY A 89 3.48 -5.28 -7.47
C GLY A 89 2.15 -4.97 -6.80
N ASP A 90 1.68 -5.82 -5.88
CA ASP A 90 0.47 -5.52 -5.11
C ASP A 90 0.77 -4.49 -4.03
N ALA A 91 -0.16 -3.56 -3.80
CA ALA A 91 -0.05 -2.57 -2.75
C ALA A 91 -0.66 -3.08 -1.44
N ILE A 92 -0.17 -2.53 -0.34
CA ILE A 92 -0.63 -2.89 1.00
C ILE A 92 -0.92 -1.63 1.79
N SER A 93 -2.07 -1.60 2.48
CA SER A 93 -2.34 -0.62 3.52
C SER A 93 -2.17 -1.28 4.88
N VAL A 94 -1.41 -0.65 5.78
CA VAL A 94 -1.38 -1.04 7.19
C VAL A 94 -2.45 -0.23 7.89
N LEU A 95 -3.30 -0.89 8.68
CA LEU A 95 -4.50 -0.28 9.27
C LEU A 95 -4.31 -0.06 10.76
N ASN A 96 -4.83 1.07 11.27
CA ASN A 96 -4.83 1.32 12.70
C ASN A 96 -5.97 0.56 13.40
N SER A 97 -6.13 0.75 14.70
CA SER A 97 -7.16 0.07 15.49
C SER A 97 -8.59 0.39 15.05
N ASN A 98 -8.78 1.51 14.34
CA ASN A 98 -10.08 1.90 13.79
C ASN A 98 -10.29 1.36 12.36
N GLY A 99 -9.36 0.56 11.85
CA GLY A 99 -9.43 0.03 10.49
C GLY A 99 -9.06 1.03 9.41
N ARG A 100 -8.40 2.13 9.78
CA ARG A 100 -8.06 3.21 8.88
C ARG A 100 -6.61 3.07 8.40
N PRO A 101 -6.35 3.14 7.07
CA PRO A 101 -4.99 3.10 6.56
C PRO A 101 -4.13 4.25 7.09
N TYR A 102 -2.94 3.92 7.60
CA TYR A 102 -1.99 4.95 8.04
C TYR A 102 -0.60 4.78 7.42
N HIS A 103 -0.35 3.67 6.73
CA HIS A 103 0.93 3.42 6.07
C HIS A 103 0.69 2.60 4.81
N THR A 104 1.48 2.87 3.77
CA THR A 104 1.31 2.23 2.46
C THR A 104 2.62 1.57 2.04
N LEU A 105 2.53 0.33 1.58
CA LEU A 105 3.67 -0.50 1.18
C LEU A 105 3.39 -1.10 -0.19
N ILE A 106 4.45 -1.58 -0.86
CA ILE A 106 4.30 -2.33 -2.11
C ILE A 106 5.13 -3.62 -2.00
N ILE A 107 4.54 -4.74 -2.42
CA ILE A 107 5.25 -6.02 -2.41
C ILE A 107 6.31 -5.99 -3.51
N SER A 108 7.57 -6.18 -3.12
CA SER A 108 8.73 -6.11 -4.02
C SER A 108 9.42 -7.46 -4.21
N TYR A 109 9.06 -8.48 -3.43
CA TYR A 109 9.72 -9.79 -3.47
C TYR A 109 8.77 -10.86 -2.96
N LYS A 110 8.74 -12.00 -3.62
CA LYS A 110 7.96 -13.17 -3.20
C LYS A 110 8.70 -14.44 -3.59
N GLU A 111 9.23 -15.17 -2.58
CA GLU A 111 9.92 -16.43 -2.81
C GLU A 111 10.07 -17.19 -1.50
N ASP A 112 9.97 -18.50 -1.56
CA ASP A 112 10.23 -19.42 -0.42
C ASP A 112 9.46 -19.06 0.86
N GLY A 113 8.20 -18.70 0.70
CA GLY A 113 7.33 -18.35 1.83
C GLY A 113 7.54 -16.95 2.36
N LYS A 114 8.41 -16.15 1.74
CA LYS A 114 8.72 -14.78 2.18
C LYS A 114 8.13 -13.76 1.24
N LEU A 115 7.41 -12.79 1.83
CA LEU A 115 7.00 -11.57 1.14
C LEU A 115 7.83 -10.43 1.71
N LYS A 116 8.49 -9.69 0.83
CA LYS A 116 9.18 -8.47 1.22
C LYS A 116 8.53 -7.28 0.57
N PHE A 117 8.61 -6.13 1.22
CA PHE A 117 8.00 -4.92 0.72
C PHE A 117 9.01 -3.79 0.61
N ALA A 118 8.69 -2.82 -0.22
CA ALA A 118 9.41 -1.56 -0.30
C ALA A 118 8.53 -0.45 0.27
N SER A 119 9.16 0.51 0.92
CA SER A 119 8.50 1.67 1.50
C SER A 119 9.50 2.83 1.55
N HIS A 120 9.00 4.05 1.34
CA HIS A 120 9.86 5.22 1.34
C HIS A 120 10.29 5.64 2.75
N THR A 121 9.43 5.43 3.74
CA THR A 121 9.61 6.01 5.08
C THR A 121 10.73 5.40 5.90
N ASP A 122 11.11 4.15 5.66
CA ASP A 122 12.03 3.43 6.55
C ASP A 122 13.39 3.13 5.94
N ASN A 123 13.68 3.57 4.74
CA ASN A 123 14.90 3.20 4.01
C ASN A 123 15.12 1.68 3.91
N HIS A 124 14.08 0.89 4.16
CA HIS A 124 14.16 -0.57 4.09
C HIS A 124 13.57 -1.04 2.78
N LYS A 125 14.44 -1.28 1.79
CA LYS A 125 14.00 -1.68 0.45
C LYS A 125 13.46 -3.10 0.38
N TRP A 126 13.77 -3.95 1.35
CA TRP A 126 13.50 -5.38 1.28
C TRP A 126 13.11 -5.96 2.63
N LYS A 127 12.25 -5.27 3.37
CA LYS A 127 11.85 -5.75 4.69
C LYS A 127 10.77 -6.84 4.56
N SER A 128 10.88 -7.89 5.39
CA SER A 128 9.89 -8.97 5.47
C SER A 128 8.58 -8.44 6.05
N LEU A 129 7.47 -8.66 5.33
CA LEU A 129 6.15 -8.26 5.82
C LEU A 129 5.80 -9.00 7.11
N TYR A 130 6.10 -10.30 7.18
CA TYR A 130 5.84 -11.11 8.37
C TYR A 130 6.53 -10.53 9.60
N ASN A 131 7.81 -10.23 9.49
CA ASN A 131 8.57 -9.67 10.62
C ASN A 131 8.12 -8.25 10.96
N TYR A 132 7.85 -7.43 9.95
CA TYR A 132 7.43 -6.04 10.15
C TYR A 132 6.16 -5.95 11.00
N ILE A 133 5.15 -6.75 10.68
CA ILE A 133 3.89 -6.74 11.42
C ILE A 133 4.07 -7.31 12.82
N ARG A 134 4.85 -8.37 12.98
CA ARG A 134 5.08 -8.99 14.30
C ARG A 134 5.89 -8.11 15.24
N GLU A 135 6.89 -7.40 14.72
CA GLU A 135 7.75 -6.51 15.51
C GLU A 135 7.08 -5.17 15.81
N GLY A 136 6.13 -4.76 14.98
CA GLY A 136 5.41 -3.51 15.15
C GLY A 136 4.20 -3.67 16.06
N GLY A 137 3.15 -2.92 15.79
CA GLY A 137 1.95 -2.89 16.62
C GLY A 137 1.00 -4.06 16.39
N LYS A 138 1.37 -5.03 15.57
CA LYS A 138 0.52 -6.17 15.19
C LYS A 138 -0.78 -5.70 14.52
N ASP A 139 -0.66 -4.67 13.71
CA ASP A 139 -1.80 -4.08 13.00
C ASP A 139 -2.23 -4.95 11.83
N PRO A 140 -3.53 -4.94 11.50
CA PRO A 140 -4.00 -5.64 10.30
C PRO A 140 -3.50 -4.96 9.03
N VAL A 141 -3.47 -5.73 7.96
CA VAL A 141 -3.11 -5.21 6.62
C VAL A 141 -4.24 -5.48 5.65
N ARG A 142 -4.32 -4.64 4.62
CA ARG A 142 -5.19 -4.86 3.47
C ARG A 142 -4.30 -4.93 2.23
N ILE A 143 -4.42 -6.03 1.48
CA ILE A 143 -3.64 -6.21 0.25
C ILE A 143 -4.57 -5.99 -0.94
N TYR A 144 -4.15 -5.14 -1.87
CA TYR A 144 -4.90 -4.83 -3.10
C TYR A 144 -4.25 -5.55 -4.27
N LYS A 145 -5.03 -6.37 -4.97
CA LYS A 145 -4.55 -7.10 -6.16
C LYS A 145 -4.53 -6.15 -7.35
N MET A 146 -3.36 -5.83 -7.83
CA MET A 146 -3.16 -4.91 -8.95
C MET A 146 -3.08 -5.66 -10.28
#